data_27a806a14c92cb7e43bb7991be8da324
#
_entry.id   27a806a14c92cb7e43bb7991be8da324
#
_cell.length_a   1.000
_cell.length_b   1.000
_cell.length_c   1.000
_cell.angle_alpha   90.00
_cell.angle_beta   90.00
_cell.angle_gamma   90.00
#
_symmetry.space_group_name_H-M   'P 1'
#
loop_
_entity.id
_entity.type
_entity.pdbx_description
1 polymer ?
#
loop_
_entity_poly.entity_id
_entity_poly.type
_entity_poly.pdbx_seq_one_letter_code
_entity_poly.pdbx_strand_id
1 'polypeptide(L)'
;MIVVDSNIIAARTLTSVLTSKAEEVEQKDPVWIVPVLWRYEFQNILATAMKAKQITPEHALGVWQRVADILVENESEPSPAKVIDLVAQYGITAYDGQFIALAMEMGIHCITEDGELQKKFRGIALSMDDFLGSPALGSIRERKARYRARAQR
;
A
#
# COMPACT_ATOMS: atom_id res chain seq x y z
N MET A 1 7.02 -9.03 0.85
CA MET A 1 7.09 -7.68 0.25
C MET A 1 5.83 -7.48 -0.57
N ILE A 2 5.06 -6.46 -0.24
CA ILE A 2 3.78 -6.08 -0.87
C ILE A 2 3.75 -4.56 -1.04
N VAL A 3 3.02 -4.07 -2.04
CA VAL A 3 2.60 -2.67 -2.07
C VAL A 3 1.35 -2.54 -1.22
N VAL A 4 1.23 -1.50 -0.41
CA VAL A 4 0.02 -1.21 0.35
C VAL A 4 -0.55 0.14 -0.04
N ASP A 5 -1.86 0.17 -0.23
CA ASP A 5 -2.61 1.39 -0.45
C ASP A 5 -2.74 2.18 0.87
N SER A 6 -2.94 3.48 0.78
CA SER A 6 -3.08 4.37 1.94
C SER A 6 -4.24 3.98 2.86
N ASN A 7 -5.28 3.33 2.34
CA ASN A 7 -6.38 2.80 3.16
C ASN A 7 -5.92 1.66 4.09
N ILE A 8 -4.92 0.87 3.70
CA ILE A 8 -4.33 -0.19 4.54
C ILE A 8 -3.45 0.42 5.64
N ILE A 9 -2.67 1.45 5.30
CA ILE A 9 -1.89 2.21 6.29
C ILE A 9 -2.83 2.77 7.36
N ALA A 10 -3.94 3.38 6.94
CA ALA A 10 -4.96 3.91 7.85
C ALA A 10 -5.58 2.81 8.72
N ALA A 11 -5.96 1.68 8.13
CA ALA A 11 -6.53 0.54 8.86
C ALA A 11 -5.56 0.02 9.95
N ARG A 12 -4.25 0.01 9.67
CA ARG A 12 -3.22 -0.44 10.60
C ARG A 12 -2.96 0.53 11.75
N THR A 13 -3.12 1.82 11.53
CA THR A 13 -2.62 2.89 12.42
C THR A 13 -3.72 3.66 13.14
N LEU A 14 -4.92 3.71 12.58
CA LEU A 14 -6.09 4.32 13.18
C LEU A 14 -7.07 3.21 13.62
N THR A 15 -7.55 3.29 14.85
CA THR A 15 -8.47 2.29 15.40
C THR A 15 -9.75 2.19 14.58
N SER A 16 -10.00 1.01 14.02
CA SER A 16 -11.16 0.70 13.19
C SER A 16 -11.49 -0.80 13.26
N VAL A 17 -12.59 -1.20 12.66
CA VAL A 17 -12.97 -2.62 12.52
C VAL A 17 -11.97 -3.42 11.67
N LEU A 18 -11.13 -2.75 10.89
CA LEU A 18 -10.13 -3.37 10.01
C LEU A 18 -8.75 -3.48 10.66
N THR A 19 -8.53 -2.92 11.85
CA THR A 19 -7.21 -2.85 12.48
C THR A 19 -6.60 -4.24 12.70
N SER A 20 -7.35 -5.18 13.29
CA SER A 20 -6.85 -6.54 13.52
C SER A 20 -6.44 -7.24 12.22
N LYS A 21 -7.22 -7.04 11.16
CA LYS A 21 -6.91 -7.62 9.85
C LYS A 21 -5.65 -7.02 9.23
N ALA A 22 -5.47 -5.70 9.35
CA ALA A 22 -4.25 -5.03 8.88
C ALA A 22 -3.00 -5.47 9.68
N GLU A 23 -3.15 -5.77 10.97
CA GLU A 23 -2.11 -6.38 11.80
C GLU A 23 -1.72 -7.78 11.30
N GLU A 24 -2.69 -8.61 10.95
CA GLU A 24 -2.42 -9.93 10.36
C GLU A 24 -1.71 -9.83 9.00
N VAL A 25 -2.06 -8.83 8.17
CA VAL A 25 -1.36 -8.55 6.90
C VAL A 25 0.10 -8.19 7.17
N GLU A 26 0.37 -7.31 8.15
CA GLU A 26 1.74 -6.93 8.53
C GLU A 26 2.53 -8.13 9.08
N GLN A 27 1.91 -8.97 9.90
CA GLN A 27 2.53 -10.20 10.40
C GLN A 27 2.86 -11.18 9.28
N LYS A 28 1.97 -11.33 8.29
CA LYS A 28 2.21 -12.19 7.13
C LYS A 28 3.29 -11.66 6.21
N ASP A 29 3.33 -10.33 5.99
CA ASP A 29 4.35 -9.67 5.18
C ASP A 29 4.69 -8.28 5.74
N PRO A 30 5.77 -8.16 6.52
CA PRO A 30 6.10 -6.90 7.20
C PRO A 30 6.80 -5.88 6.30
N VAL A 31 7.10 -6.23 5.04
CA VAL A 31 7.80 -5.30 4.13
C VAL A 31 6.78 -4.63 3.21
N TRP A 32 6.32 -3.47 3.63
CA TRP A 32 5.38 -2.64 2.92
C TRP A 32 6.10 -1.62 2.06
N ILE A 33 5.85 -1.64 0.76
CA ILE A 33 6.40 -0.71 -0.23
C ILE A 33 5.30 0.27 -0.63
N VAL A 34 5.65 1.53 -0.77
CA VAL A 34 4.70 2.61 -1.06
C VAL A 34 5.28 3.62 -2.07
N PRO A 35 4.46 4.22 -2.95
CA PRO A 35 4.87 5.40 -3.71
C PRO A 35 4.90 6.62 -2.79
N VAL A 36 5.71 7.63 -3.04
CA VAL A 36 5.79 8.85 -2.20
C VAL A 36 4.43 9.52 -1.98
N LEU A 37 3.50 9.32 -2.90
CA LEU A 37 2.11 9.79 -2.80
C LEU A 37 1.45 9.42 -1.45
N TRP A 38 1.81 8.28 -0.83
CA TRP A 38 1.25 7.86 0.45
C TRP A 38 1.30 8.96 1.51
N ARG A 39 2.32 9.79 1.49
CA ARG A 39 2.52 10.88 2.47
C ARG A 39 1.36 11.86 2.45
N TYR A 40 0.93 12.26 1.26
CA TYR A 40 -0.14 13.25 1.07
C TYR A 40 -1.52 12.65 1.32
N GLU A 41 -1.75 11.43 0.85
CA GLU A 41 -3.00 10.73 1.08
C GLU A 41 -3.20 10.42 2.57
N PHE A 42 -2.15 9.95 3.24
CA PHE A 42 -2.23 9.66 4.67
C PHE A 42 -2.42 10.93 5.52
N GLN A 43 -1.77 12.05 5.16
CA GLN A 43 -2.05 13.34 5.79
C GLN A 43 -3.52 13.75 5.60
N ASN A 44 -4.10 13.51 4.45
CA ASN A 44 -5.51 13.80 4.21
C ASN A 44 -6.44 12.89 5.01
N ILE A 45 -6.09 11.62 5.20
CA ILE A 45 -6.81 10.70 6.09
C ILE A 45 -6.76 11.21 7.54
N LEU A 46 -5.59 11.61 8.04
CA LEU A 46 -5.44 12.19 9.37
C LEU A 46 -6.24 13.50 9.52
N ALA A 47 -6.22 14.37 8.49
CA ALA A 47 -7.00 15.60 8.47
C ALA A 47 -8.52 15.30 8.56
N THR A 48 -8.99 14.29 7.87
CA THR A 48 -10.40 13.85 7.92
C THR A 48 -10.76 13.35 9.32
N ALA A 49 -9.90 12.54 9.95
CA ALA A 49 -10.12 12.05 11.32
C ALA A 49 -10.12 13.19 12.34
N MET A 50 -9.26 14.20 12.19
CA MET A 50 -9.25 15.39 13.03
C MET A 50 -10.54 16.22 12.86
N LYS A 51 -10.99 16.46 11.65
CA LYS A 51 -12.26 17.15 11.36
C LYS A 51 -13.46 16.43 11.98
N ALA A 52 -13.45 15.11 11.98
CA ALA A 52 -14.46 14.27 12.61
C ALA A 52 -14.29 14.19 14.15
N LYS A 53 -13.30 14.89 14.73
CA LYS A 53 -12.98 14.86 16.16
C LYS A 53 -12.68 13.46 16.72
N GLN A 54 -12.17 12.57 15.88
CA GLN A 54 -11.77 11.23 16.27
C GLN A 54 -10.38 11.21 16.90
N ILE A 55 -9.50 12.13 16.48
CA ILE A 55 -8.14 12.28 17.00
C ILE A 55 -7.79 13.76 17.16
N THR A 56 -6.84 14.04 18.06
CA THR A 56 -6.28 15.40 18.24
C THR A 56 -5.13 15.66 17.25
N PRO A 57 -4.74 16.92 17.02
CA PRO A 57 -3.56 17.25 16.21
C PRO A 57 -2.27 16.60 16.74
N GLU A 58 -2.08 16.55 18.05
CA GLU A 58 -0.91 15.93 18.68
C GLU A 58 -0.88 14.41 18.42
N HIS A 59 -2.05 13.77 18.53
CA HIS A 59 -2.17 12.34 18.20
C HIS A 59 -1.88 12.09 16.71
N ALA A 60 -2.45 12.90 15.83
CA ALA A 60 -2.22 12.81 14.38
C ALA A 60 -0.73 12.94 14.04
N LEU A 61 -0.02 13.91 14.63
CA LEU A 61 1.41 14.09 14.44
C LEU A 61 2.21 12.89 14.95
N GLY A 62 1.86 12.35 16.10
CA GLY A 62 2.51 11.16 16.66
C GLY A 62 2.31 9.91 15.78
N VAL A 63 1.11 9.72 15.22
CA VAL A 63 0.82 8.65 14.25
C VAL A 63 1.64 8.85 12.97
N TRP A 64 1.64 10.06 12.42
CA TRP A 64 2.42 10.39 11.23
C TRP A 64 3.91 10.05 11.39
N GLN A 65 4.53 10.49 12.48
CA GLN A 65 5.95 10.25 12.73
C GLN A 65 6.28 8.77 12.80
N ARG A 66 5.50 7.98 13.54
CA ARG A 66 5.70 6.51 13.62
C ARG A 66 5.58 5.81 12.28
N VAL A 67 4.61 6.22 11.46
CA VAL A 67 4.42 5.64 10.13
C VAL A 67 5.55 6.06 9.20
N ALA A 68 5.98 7.32 9.24
CA ALA A 68 7.09 7.83 8.44
C ALA A 68 8.40 7.11 8.76
N ASP A 69 8.70 6.85 10.02
CA ASP A 69 9.90 6.12 10.46
C ASP A 69 9.99 4.71 9.85
N ILE A 70 8.86 4.10 9.52
CA ILE A 70 8.79 2.75 8.93
C ILE A 70 8.78 2.81 7.40
N LEU A 71 7.99 3.72 6.81
CA LEU A 71 7.70 3.67 5.38
C LEU A 71 8.67 4.48 4.51
N VAL A 72 9.32 5.51 5.04
CA VAL A 72 10.22 6.38 4.24
C VAL A 72 11.35 5.60 3.58
N GLU A 73 11.92 4.60 4.25
CA GLU A 73 12.96 3.75 3.68
C GLU A 73 12.44 2.72 2.65
N ASN A 74 11.12 2.54 2.59
CA ASN A 74 10.44 1.62 1.69
C ASN A 74 9.70 2.34 0.55
N GLU A 75 9.98 3.62 0.34
CA GLU A 75 9.43 4.37 -0.77
C GLU A 75 10.07 3.95 -2.09
N SER A 76 9.23 3.83 -3.12
CA SER A 76 9.68 3.57 -4.48
C SER A 76 8.69 4.19 -5.46
N GLU A 77 9.20 4.82 -6.51
CA GLU A 77 8.37 5.50 -7.51
C GLU A 77 8.19 4.61 -8.74
N PRO A 78 6.96 4.44 -9.22
CA PRO A 78 6.72 3.78 -10.50
C PRO A 78 7.10 4.71 -11.66
N SER A 79 7.32 4.13 -12.83
CA SER A 79 7.52 4.87 -14.06
C SER A 79 6.28 5.73 -14.39
N PRO A 80 6.42 7.03 -14.67
CA PRO A 80 5.30 7.89 -15.08
C PRO A 80 4.59 7.38 -16.34
N ALA A 81 5.32 6.79 -17.27
CA ALA A 81 4.76 6.20 -18.48
C ALA A 81 3.80 5.05 -18.13
N LYS A 82 4.18 4.19 -17.18
CA LYS A 82 3.32 3.08 -16.73
C LYS A 82 2.04 3.60 -16.06
N VAL A 83 2.15 4.63 -15.24
CA VAL A 83 0.98 5.26 -14.60
C VAL A 83 0.02 5.82 -15.65
N ILE A 84 0.54 6.58 -16.63
CA ILE A 84 -0.26 7.17 -17.71
C ILE A 84 -0.94 6.10 -18.55
N ASP A 85 -0.22 5.03 -18.90
CA ASP A 85 -0.79 3.89 -19.65
C ASP A 85 -1.96 3.24 -18.90
N LEU A 86 -1.82 3.03 -17.58
CA LEU A 86 -2.89 2.47 -16.76
C LEU A 86 -4.12 3.38 -16.69
N VAL A 87 -3.91 4.69 -16.55
CA VAL A 87 -5.01 5.67 -16.58
C VAL A 87 -5.73 5.62 -17.92
N ALA A 88 -5.01 5.63 -19.02
CA ALA A 88 -5.59 5.60 -20.36
C ALA A 88 -6.34 4.29 -20.64
N GLN A 89 -5.80 3.15 -20.21
CA GLN A 89 -6.35 1.83 -20.50
C GLN A 89 -7.53 1.46 -19.60
N TYR A 90 -7.47 1.81 -18.30
CA TYR A 90 -8.43 1.33 -17.30
C TYR A 90 -9.34 2.42 -16.73
N GLY A 91 -9.12 3.70 -17.07
CA GLY A 91 -9.92 4.81 -16.58
C GLY A 91 -9.86 4.99 -15.06
N ILE A 92 -8.72 4.65 -14.44
CA ILE A 92 -8.45 4.90 -13.04
C ILE A 92 -7.85 6.29 -12.83
N THR A 93 -7.79 6.76 -11.58
CA THR A 93 -7.06 8.00 -11.27
C THR A 93 -5.55 7.78 -11.39
N ALA A 94 -4.78 8.84 -11.61
CA ALA A 94 -3.32 8.75 -11.57
C ALA A 94 -2.82 8.41 -10.15
N TYR A 95 -3.58 8.74 -9.12
CA TYR A 95 -3.28 8.39 -7.73
C TYR A 95 -3.32 6.87 -7.52
N ASP A 96 -4.43 6.23 -7.91
CA ASP A 96 -4.56 4.77 -7.87
C ASP A 96 -3.51 4.10 -8.77
N GLY A 97 -3.24 4.72 -9.90
CA GLY A 97 -2.23 4.27 -10.87
C GLY A 97 -0.82 4.17 -10.27
N GLN A 98 -0.47 5.02 -9.28
CA GLN A 98 0.84 4.94 -8.61
C GLN A 98 1.03 3.59 -7.89
N PHE A 99 0.05 3.17 -7.12
CA PHE A 99 0.13 1.92 -6.36
C PHE A 99 0.10 0.68 -7.28
N ILE A 100 -0.78 0.69 -8.27
CA ILE A 100 -0.89 -0.43 -9.23
C ILE A 100 0.34 -0.55 -10.11
N ALA A 101 0.84 0.57 -10.66
CA ALA A 101 2.05 0.58 -11.48
C ALA A 101 3.27 0.06 -10.68
N LEU A 102 3.43 0.53 -9.45
CA LEU A 102 4.51 0.08 -8.57
C LEU A 102 4.45 -1.42 -8.32
N ALA A 103 3.26 -1.96 -8.00
CA ALA A 103 3.07 -3.38 -7.79
C ALA A 103 3.39 -4.20 -9.05
N MET A 104 2.94 -3.73 -10.21
CA MET A 104 3.21 -4.40 -11.51
C MET A 104 4.70 -4.40 -11.86
N GLU A 105 5.39 -3.28 -11.72
CA GLU A 105 6.81 -3.15 -12.02
C GLU A 105 7.67 -4.01 -11.10
N MET A 106 7.29 -4.10 -9.83
CA MET A 106 7.97 -4.95 -8.85
C MET A 106 7.58 -6.43 -8.94
N GLY A 107 6.48 -6.76 -9.64
CA GLY A 107 5.96 -8.13 -9.73
C GLY A 107 5.48 -8.67 -8.39
N ILE A 108 4.84 -7.82 -7.58
CA ILE A 108 4.28 -8.14 -6.26
C ILE A 108 2.82 -7.69 -6.19
N HIS A 109 2.09 -8.10 -5.15
CA HIS A 109 0.70 -7.69 -4.96
C HIS A 109 0.59 -6.27 -4.39
N CYS A 110 -0.48 -5.59 -4.78
CA CYS A 110 -0.97 -4.38 -4.13
C CYS A 110 -2.14 -4.75 -3.21
N ILE A 111 -2.02 -4.46 -1.93
CA ILE A 111 -3.10 -4.69 -0.97
C ILE A 111 -3.92 -3.40 -0.85
N THR A 112 -5.20 -3.50 -1.13
CA THR A 112 -6.15 -2.38 -1.10
C THR A 112 -7.56 -2.88 -0.79
N GLU A 113 -8.35 -2.07 -0.08
CA GLU A 113 -9.77 -2.32 0.11
C GLU A 113 -10.65 -1.63 -0.95
N ASP A 114 -10.04 -1.02 -1.96
CA ASP A 114 -10.78 -0.47 -3.10
C ASP A 114 -11.29 -1.58 -4.03
N GLY A 115 -12.60 -1.84 -3.98
CA GLY A 115 -13.24 -2.89 -4.78
C GLY A 115 -13.17 -2.65 -6.30
N GLU A 116 -13.05 -1.41 -6.77
CA GLU A 116 -12.87 -1.09 -8.18
C GLU A 116 -11.48 -1.50 -8.67
N LEU A 117 -10.44 -1.21 -7.87
CA LEU A 117 -9.09 -1.64 -8.19
C LEU A 117 -8.95 -3.16 -8.18
N GLN A 118 -9.56 -3.84 -7.19
CA GLN A 118 -9.57 -5.30 -7.12
C GLN A 118 -10.23 -5.94 -8.35
N LYS A 119 -11.33 -5.36 -8.85
CA LYS A 119 -12.03 -5.85 -10.05
C LYS A 119 -11.23 -5.64 -11.32
N LYS A 120 -10.62 -4.46 -11.49
CA LYS A 120 -9.86 -4.08 -12.69
C LYS A 120 -8.51 -4.79 -12.76
N PHE A 121 -7.87 -5.05 -11.63
CA PHE A 121 -6.51 -5.60 -11.55
C PHE A 121 -6.46 -6.94 -10.81
N ARG A 122 -7.30 -7.87 -11.24
CA ARG A 122 -7.37 -9.22 -10.65
C ARG A 122 -6.00 -9.90 -10.63
N GLY A 123 -5.62 -10.45 -9.47
CA GLY A 123 -4.33 -11.09 -9.26
C GLY A 123 -3.16 -10.13 -9.00
N ILE A 124 -3.38 -8.81 -9.11
CA ILE A 124 -2.42 -7.77 -8.72
C ILE A 124 -2.92 -7.03 -7.48
N ALA A 125 -4.13 -6.45 -7.55
CA ALA A 125 -4.80 -5.83 -6.43
C ALA A 125 -5.62 -6.87 -5.66
N LEU A 126 -5.33 -7.04 -4.38
CA LEU A 126 -5.99 -7.99 -3.48
C LEU A 126 -6.58 -7.26 -2.28
N SER A 127 -7.74 -7.72 -1.80
CA SER A 127 -8.22 -7.36 -0.48
C SER A 127 -7.31 -7.95 0.61
N MET A 128 -7.41 -7.45 1.84
CA MET A 128 -6.73 -8.06 2.97
C MET A 128 -7.17 -9.53 3.16
N ASP A 129 -8.47 -9.83 2.98
CA ASP A 129 -8.99 -11.19 3.07
C ASP A 129 -8.39 -12.11 2.02
N ASP A 130 -8.36 -11.70 0.76
CA ASP A 130 -7.77 -12.49 -0.32
C ASP A 130 -6.27 -12.72 -0.10
N PHE A 131 -5.56 -11.69 0.36
CA PHE A 131 -4.15 -11.82 0.69
C PHE A 131 -3.90 -12.78 1.84
N LEU A 132 -4.68 -12.70 2.92
CA LEU A 132 -4.55 -13.59 4.08
C LEU A 132 -4.91 -15.02 3.75
N GLY A 133 -5.93 -15.26 2.91
CA GLY A 133 -6.34 -16.58 2.43
C GLY A 133 -5.38 -17.22 1.42
N SER A 134 -4.47 -16.45 0.82
CA SER A 134 -3.51 -16.98 -0.14
C SER A 134 -2.34 -17.72 0.54
N PRO A 135 -1.76 -18.76 -0.11
CA PRO A 135 -0.58 -19.45 0.44
C PRO A 135 0.57 -18.48 0.70
N ALA A 136 1.30 -18.64 1.79
CA ALA A 136 2.48 -17.83 2.09
C ALA A 136 3.48 -17.95 0.93
N LEU A 137 3.72 -16.84 0.23
CA LEU A 137 4.76 -16.74 -0.78
C LEU A 137 6.12 -16.80 -0.05
N GLY A 138 7.02 -17.69 -0.47
CA GLY A 138 8.33 -18.02 0.11
C GLY A 138 9.05 -16.96 0.96
N SER A 139 10.11 -17.31 1.63
CA SER A 139 10.76 -16.46 2.63
C SER A 139 11.13 -15.05 2.10
N ILE A 140 11.19 -14.03 2.99
CA ILE A 140 11.61 -12.66 2.67
C ILE A 140 12.99 -12.62 1.97
N ARG A 141 13.89 -13.57 2.31
CA ARG A 141 15.20 -13.72 1.67
C ARG A 141 15.10 -14.10 0.19
N GLU A 142 14.23 -15.05 -0.14
CA GLU A 142 14.03 -15.51 -1.53
C GLU A 142 13.39 -14.44 -2.39
N ARG A 143 12.45 -13.65 -1.82
CA ARG A 143 11.79 -12.55 -2.52
C ARG A 143 12.74 -11.38 -2.78
N LYS A 144 13.56 -10.97 -1.80
CA LYS A 144 14.59 -9.95 -1.98
C LYS A 144 15.64 -10.37 -3.01
N ALA A 145 16.02 -11.65 -3.05
CA ALA A 145 16.93 -12.19 -4.05
C ALA A 145 16.33 -12.14 -5.47
N ARG A 146 15.07 -12.53 -5.64
CA ARG A 146 14.35 -12.44 -6.92
C ARG A 146 14.17 -11.00 -7.41
N TYR A 147 13.88 -10.06 -6.50
CA TYR A 147 13.76 -8.64 -6.82
C TYR A 147 15.09 -8.06 -7.32
N ARG A 148 16.21 -8.30 -6.59
CA ARG A 148 17.55 -7.85 -7.00
C ARG A 148 17.99 -8.43 -8.35
N ALA A 149 17.66 -9.69 -8.61
CA ALA A 149 17.97 -10.34 -9.89
C ALA A 149 17.17 -9.78 -11.07
N ARG A 150 15.95 -9.24 -10.85
CA ARG A 150 15.15 -8.56 -11.88
C ARG A 150 15.58 -7.12 -12.13
N ALA A 151 16.00 -6.39 -11.10
CA ALA A 151 16.47 -5.01 -11.22
C ALA A 151 17.84 -4.88 -11.92
N GLN A 152 18.55 -5.99 -12.15
CA GLN A 152 19.84 -6.05 -12.84
C GLN A 152 19.72 -6.51 -14.31
N ARG A 153 18.52 -6.73 -14.82
CA ARG A 153 18.24 -7.04 -16.25
C ARG A 153 17.62 -5.87 -16.96
#